data_aa225e4f1430a4ecf6eb428fca7fcc3a
#
_entry.id   aa225e4f1430a4ecf6eb428fca7fcc3a
#
_cell.length_a   1.000
_cell.length_b   1.000
_cell.length_c   1.000
_cell.angle_alpha   90.00
_cell.angle_beta   90.00
_cell.angle_gamma   90.00
#
_symmetry.space_group_name_H-M   'P 1'
#
loop_
_entity.id
_entity.type
_entity.pdbx_description
1 polymer ?
#
loop_
_entity_poly.entity_id
_entity_poly.type
_entity_poly.pdbx_seq_one_letter_code
_entity_poly.pdbx_strand_id
1 'polypeptide(L)'
;MLHINNACIAFGTEVLFSGFEMNLEKGETACIVGQSGCGKTSLLNAVMGFVPLYEGTIKVGGTLLDKSTIDLVRRQIAWIPQELALPFEWVKEMVSLPFELKVNRSVPFSEERLFMCFDELGLEHELYFKRVNEVSGGQRQRIMLAVAALLNKPLIVIDEPTSALDTGSTDKVLAFFRRQAEKGAAVLAVSHDKDFASGCHYLIEL
;
A
#
# COMPACT_ATOMS: atom_id res chain seq x y z
N MET A 1 -5.08 -14.18 2.49
CA MET A 1 -5.57 -12.99 1.74
C MET A 1 -4.80 -12.79 0.43
N LEU A 2 -3.49 -12.65 0.48
CA LEU A 2 -2.60 -12.62 -0.68
C LEU A 2 -1.76 -13.89 -0.69
N HIS A 3 -1.77 -14.66 -1.79
CA HIS A 3 -0.97 -15.85 -1.98
C HIS A 3 -0.17 -15.72 -3.25
N ILE A 4 1.14 -15.82 -3.14
CA ILE A 4 2.10 -15.80 -4.23
C ILE A 4 2.80 -17.15 -4.22
N ASN A 5 2.81 -17.85 -5.35
CA ASN A 5 3.39 -19.18 -5.47
C ASN A 5 4.36 -19.22 -6.65
N ASN A 6 5.61 -19.60 -6.36
CA ASN A 6 6.70 -19.78 -7.31
C ASN A 6 6.83 -18.61 -8.32
N ALA A 7 6.71 -17.36 -7.81
CA ALA A 7 6.72 -16.19 -8.68
C ALA A 7 8.12 -15.91 -9.22
N CYS A 8 8.19 -15.67 -10.53
CA CYS A 8 9.37 -15.22 -11.24
C CYS A 8 9.05 -13.96 -12.03
N ILE A 9 9.90 -12.95 -11.92
CA ILE A 9 9.83 -11.73 -12.76
C ILE A 9 11.11 -11.61 -13.56
N ALA A 10 10.97 -11.48 -14.88
CA ALA A 10 12.08 -11.28 -15.80
C ALA A 10 11.74 -10.21 -16.85
N PHE A 11 12.74 -9.44 -17.26
CA PHE A 11 12.67 -8.45 -18.34
C PHE A 11 13.69 -8.83 -19.41
N GLY A 12 13.21 -9.30 -20.54
CA GLY A 12 14.10 -9.86 -21.60
C GLY A 12 14.86 -11.06 -21.08
N THR A 13 16.18 -10.97 -21.03
CA THR A 13 17.08 -12.04 -20.52
C THR A 13 17.45 -11.87 -19.04
N GLU A 14 17.06 -10.77 -18.42
CA GLU A 14 17.39 -10.47 -17.03
C GLU A 14 16.27 -10.97 -16.10
N VAL A 15 16.63 -11.90 -15.20
CA VAL A 15 15.73 -12.40 -14.14
C VAL A 15 15.99 -11.58 -12.89
N LEU A 16 14.97 -10.86 -12.40
CA LEU A 16 15.07 -10.08 -11.16
C LEU A 16 15.05 -11.03 -9.94
N PHE A 17 14.11 -11.95 -9.93
CA PHE A 17 14.01 -13.02 -8.93
C PHE A 17 13.20 -14.20 -9.49
N SER A 18 13.34 -15.36 -8.85
CA SER A 18 12.59 -16.57 -9.20
C SER A 18 12.27 -17.39 -7.95
N GLY A 19 11.20 -18.16 -8.00
CA GLY A 19 10.81 -19.05 -6.91
C GLY A 19 10.27 -18.32 -5.68
N PHE A 20 9.81 -17.07 -5.81
CA PHE A 20 9.31 -16.32 -4.67
C PHE A 20 7.95 -16.85 -4.20
N GLU A 21 7.85 -17.12 -2.91
CA GLU A 21 6.63 -17.59 -2.27
C GLU A 21 6.25 -16.71 -1.09
N MET A 22 4.97 -16.38 -0.96
CA MET A 22 4.45 -15.62 0.16
C MET A 22 2.98 -15.93 0.39
N ASN A 23 2.62 -16.08 1.67
CA ASN A 23 1.24 -16.11 2.12
C ASN A 23 1.02 -15.01 3.17
N LEU A 24 0.00 -14.18 2.95
CA LEU A 24 -0.41 -13.12 3.87
C LEU A 24 -1.90 -13.22 4.10
N GLU A 25 -2.30 -13.47 5.33
CA GLU A 25 -3.71 -13.62 5.69
C GLU A 25 -4.31 -12.30 6.18
N LYS A 26 -5.63 -12.27 6.31
CA LYS A 26 -6.33 -11.12 6.91
C LYS A 26 -5.88 -10.94 8.35
N GLY A 27 -5.68 -9.69 8.75
CA GLY A 27 -5.20 -9.37 10.10
C GLY A 27 -3.68 -9.40 10.24
N GLU A 28 -2.95 -9.60 9.15
CA GLU A 28 -1.50 -9.67 9.17
C GLU A 28 -0.85 -8.50 8.42
N THR A 29 0.37 -8.16 8.84
CA THR A 29 1.24 -7.19 8.18
C THR A 29 2.53 -7.88 7.72
N ALA A 30 2.96 -7.65 6.50
CA ALA A 30 4.22 -8.12 5.98
C ALA A 30 5.03 -6.96 5.39
N CYS A 31 6.33 -6.99 5.59
CA CYS A 31 7.25 -6.07 4.95
C CYS A 31 8.29 -6.86 4.14
N ILE A 32 8.38 -6.53 2.85
CA ILE A 32 9.41 -7.07 1.96
C ILE A 32 10.60 -6.12 2.00
N VAL A 33 11.77 -6.66 2.31
CA VAL A 33 13.04 -5.96 2.29
C VAL A 33 13.98 -6.58 1.26
N GLY A 34 15.02 -5.85 0.86
CA GLY A 34 16.00 -6.34 -0.10
C GLY A 34 16.84 -5.20 -0.65
N GLN A 35 17.89 -5.52 -1.39
CA GLN A 35 18.75 -4.52 -2.03
C GLN A 35 17.98 -3.66 -3.03
N SER A 36 18.49 -2.45 -3.31
CA SER A 36 17.95 -1.61 -4.39
C SER A 36 18.07 -2.36 -5.72
N GLY A 37 16.98 -2.36 -6.50
CA GLY A 37 16.97 -3.04 -7.81
C GLY A 37 16.62 -4.53 -7.78
N CYS A 38 16.49 -5.20 -6.62
CA CYS A 38 16.16 -6.64 -6.57
C CYS A 38 14.74 -7.00 -7.02
N GLY A 39 13.89 -6.02 -7.34
CA GLY A 39 12.55 -6.28 -7.89
C GLY A 39 11.38 -6.07 -6.94
N LYS A 40 11.57 -5.44 -5.77
CA LYS A 40 10.50 -5.21 -4.77
C LYS A 40 9.29 -4.45 -5.36
N THR A 41 9.54 -3.29 -5.96
CA THR A 41 8.50 -2.50 -6.64
C THR A 41 7.88 -3.28 -7.81
N SER A 42 8.69 -4.08 -8.52
CA SER A 42 8.20 -4.94 -9.60
C SER A 42 7.25 -6.03 -9.07
N LEU A 43 7.53 -6.59 -7.90
CA LEU A 43 6.65 -7.55 -7.24
C LEU A 43 5.32 -6.90 -6.81
N LEU A 44 5.35 -5.70 -6.21
CA LEU A 44 4.12 -4.96 -5.90
C LEU A 44 3.32 -4.65 -7.17
N ASN A 45 4.00 -4.23 -8.24
CA ASN A 45 3.38 -4.01 -9.54
C ASN A 45 2.79 -5.30 -10.14
N ALA A 46 3.41 -6.46 -9.90
CA ALA A 46 2.85 -7.75 -10.31
C ALA A 46 1.58 -8.09 -9.49
N VAL A 47 1.55 -7.82 -8.18
CA VAL A 47 0.34 -7.97 -7.36
C VAL A 47 -0.81 -7.11 -7.88
N MET A 48 -0.50 -5.90 -8.40
CA MET A 48 -1.46 -5.00 -9.03
C MET A 48 -1.79 -5.39 -10.49
N GLY A 49 -1.08 -6.39 -11.07
CA GLY A 49 -1.25 -6.79 -12.47
C GLY A 49 -0.73 -5.77 -13.48
N PHE A 50 0.20 -4.89 -13.09
CA PHE A 50 0.90 -3.99 -14.02
C PHE A 50 2.11 -4.66 -14.67
N VAL A 51 2.74 -5.61 -13.97
CA VAL A 51 3.85 -6.42 -14.45
C VAL A 51 3.40 -7.89 -14.50
N PRO A 52 3.49 -8.58 -15.65
CA PRO A 52 3.18 -9.99 -15.71
C PRO A 52 4.27 -10.81 -15.01
N LEU A 53 3.88 -11.91 -14.38
CA LEU A 53 4.85 -12.93 -13.97
C LEU A 53 5.38 -13.68 -15.20
N TYR A 54 6.66 -14.00 -15.18
CA TYR A 54 7.26 -14.95 -16.12
C TYR A 54 6.84 -16.38 -15.78
N GLU A 55 6.85 -16.73 -14.48
CA GLU A 55 6.36 -18.01 -13.93
C GLU A 55 5.64 -17.75 -12.60
N GLY A 56 4.82 -18.72 -12.18
CA GLY A 56 4.12 -18.70 -10.91
C GLY A 56 2.73 -18.09 -10.99
N THR A 57 2.13 -17.88 -9.82
CA THR A 57 0.76 -17.37 -9.71
C THR A 57 0.61 -16.40 -8.54
N ILE A 58 -0.32 -15.44 -8.68
CA ILE A 58 -0.77 -14.55 -7.61
C ILE A 58 -2.28 -14.72 -7.43
N LYS A 59 -2.72 -14.87 -6.18
CA LYS A 59 -4.15 -14.86 -5.82
C LYS A 59 -4.40 -13.78 -4.77
N VAL A 60 -5.47 -13.00 -4.94
CA VAL A 60 -5.93 -12.00 -3.98
C VAL A 60 -7.37 -12.30 -3.61
N GLY A 61 -7.65 -12.48 -2.32
CA GLY A 61 -8.98 -12.85 -1.83
C GLY A 61 -9.52 -14.13 -2.48
N GLY A 62 -8.64 -15.11 -2.77
CA GLY A 62 -9.00 -16.35 -3.48
C GLY A 62 -9.12 -16.22 -5.00
N THR A 63 -9.11 -14.98 -5.55
CA THR A 63 -9.19 -14.74 -7.00
C THR A 63 -7.81 -14.84 -7.62
N LEU A 64 -7.61 -15.74 -8.60
CA LEU A 64 -6.38 -15.81 -9.38
C LEU A 64 -6.25 -14.54 -10.24
N LEU A 65 -5.08 -13.93 -10.21
CA LEU A 65 -4.79 -12.73 -11.00
C LEU A 65 -4.45 -13.17 -12.44
N ASP A 66 -5.29 -12.79 -13.38
CA ASP A 66 -5.09 -12.93 -14.82
C ASP A 66 -5.78 -11.77 -15.58
N LYS A 67 -5.70 -11.80 -16.92
CA LYS A 67 -6.27 -10.74 -17.77
C LYS A 67 -7.79 -10.60 -17.61
N SER A 68 -8.51 -11.65 -17.24
CA SER A 68 -9.97 -11.64 -17.08
C SER A 68 -10.42 -11.20 -15.69
N THR A 69 -9.56 -11.35 -14.68
CA THR A 69 -9.88 -11.11 -13.27
C THR A 69 -9.19 -9.88 -12.68
N ILE A 70 -8.31 -9.23 -13.44
CA ILE A 70 -7.50 -8.09 -12.96
C ILE A 70 -8.34 -6.98 -12.32
N ASP A 71 -9.50 -6.65 -12.87
CA ASP A 71 -10.39 -5.64 -12.30
C ASP A 71 -11.01 -6.09 -10.98
N LEU A 72 -11.32 -7.37 -10.84
CA LEU A 72 -11.82 -7.95 -9.59
C LEU A 72 -10.75 -7.93 -8.50
N VAL A 73 -9.50 -8.23 -8.87
CA VAL A 73 -8.36 -8.18 -7.97
C VAL A 73 -8.09 -6.74 -7.51
N ARG A 74 -8.00 -5.78 -8.44
CA ARG A 74 -7.73 -4.36 -8.12
C ARG A 74 -8.80 -3.73 -7.23
N ARG A 75 -10.06 -4.17 -7.33
CA ARG A 75 -11.14 -3.71 -6.43
C ARG A 75 -10.90 -4.09 -4.97
N GLN A 76 -10.10 -5.11 -4.70
CA GLN A 76 -9.79 -5.59 -3.35
C GLN A 76 -8.56 -4.90 -2.75
N ILE A 77 -7.85 -4.05 -3.52
CA ILE A 77 -6.57 -3.48 -3.13
C ILE A 77 -6.69 -1.97 -2.96
N ALA A 78 -6.16 -1.43 -1.87
CA ALA A 78 -5.77 -0.03 -1.75
C ALA A 78 -4.27 0.06 -2.01
N TRP A 79 -3.89 0.74 -3.10
CA TRP A 79 -2.51 0.86 -3.55
C TRP A 79 -1.96 2.25 -3.28
N ILE A 80 -0.78 2.33 -2.65
CA ILE A 80 -0.04 3.57 -2.41
C ILE A 80 1.35 3.41 -3.03
N PRO A 81 1.64 4.08 -4.16
CA PRO A 81 2.96 4.07 -4.77
C PRO A 81 3.93 4.95 -4.00
N GLN A 82 5.24 4.73 -4.21
CA GLN A 82 6.32 5.53 -3.62
C GLN A 82 6.22 7.00 -4.04
N GLU A 83 6.00 7.27 -5.34
CA GLU A 83 5.85 8.63 -5.86
C GLU A 83 4.37 8.96 -6.03
N LEU A 84 3.93 10.00 -5.33
CA LEU A 84 2.58 10.54 -5.39
C LEU A 84 2.55 11.76 -6.33
N ALA A 85 2.62 11.51 -7.64
CA ALA A 85 2.39 12.53 -8.66
C ALA A 85 0.88 12.79 -8.80
N LEU A 86 0.33 13.59 -7.89
CA LEU A 86 -1.11 13.88 -7.85
C LEU A 86 -1.37 15.28 -8.41
N PRO A 87 -2.13 15.43 -9.50
CA PRO A 87 -2.39 16.70 -10.16
C PRO A 87 -3.52 17.49 -9.47
N PHE A 88 -3.46 17.56 -8.13
CA PHE A 88 -4.45 18.30 -7.33
C PHE A 88 -3.86 19.60 -6.82
N GLU A 89 -4.68 20.62 -6.76
CA GLU A 89 -4.32 21.89 -6.14
C GLU A 89 -4.50 21.83 -4.62
N TRP A 90 -5.58 21.20 -4.15
CA TRP A 90 -5.97 21.15 -2.72
C TRP A 90 -5.94 19.74 -2.15
N VAL A 91 -5.55 19.61 -0.89
CA VAL A 91 -5.54 18.32 -0.17
C VAL A 91 -6.95 17.73 -0.11
N LYS A 92 -8.00 18.52 0.14
CA LYS A 92 -9.39 18.06 0.16
C LYS A 92 -9.83 17.37 -1.14
N GLU A 93 -9.34 17.85 -2.27
CA GLU A 93 -9.61 17.23 -3.58
C GLU A 93 -8.87 15.91 -3.74
N MET A 94 -7.60 15.91 -3.32
CA MET A 94 -6.74 14.72 -3.33
C MET A 94 -7.33 13.58 -2.51
N VAL A 95 -7.88 13.86 -1.33
CA VAL A 95 -8.41 12.83 -0.44
C VAL A 95 -9.83 12.38 -0.79
N SER A 96 -10.65 13.22 -1.42
CA SER A 96 -12.03 12.88 -1.79
C SER A 96 -12.14 12.09 -3.09
N LEU A 97 -11.27 12.34 -4.08
CA LEU A 97 -11.36 11.73 -5.41
C LEU A 97 -11.42 10.20 -5.40
N PRO A 98 -10.63 9.46 -4.60
CA PRO A 98 -10.73 8.00 -4.58
C PRO A 98 -12.13 7.47 -4.27
N PHE A 99 -12.95 8.22 -3.53
CA PHE A 99 -14.33 7.84 -3.16
C PHE A 99 -15.34 8.15 -4.28
N GLU A 100 -15.01 9.05 -5.18
CA GLU A 100 -15.83 9.39 -6.35
C GLU A 100 -15.71 8.33 -7.46
N LEU A 101 -14.63 7.54 -7.42
CA LEU A 101 -14.43 6.47 -8.40
C LEU A 101 -15.56 5.45 -8.33
N LYS A 102 -16.06 5.04 -9.50
CA LYS A 102 -17.18 4.10 -9.62
C LYS A 102 -17.01 2.84 -8.77
N VAL A 103 -15.78 2.35 -8.66
CA VAL A 103 -15.43 1.14 -7.89
C VAL A 103 -15.56 1.33 -6.37
N ASN A 104 -15.52 2.56 -5.87
CA ASN A 104 -15.52 2.90 -4.46
C ASN A 104 -16.81 3.61 -4.00
N ARG A 105 -17.81 3.80 -4.88
CA ARG A 105 -19.07 4.54 -4.57
C ARG A 105 -19.87 3.97 -3.41
N SER A 106 -19.65 2.70 -3.05
CA SER A 106 -20.27 2.09 -1.87
C SER A 106 -19.65 2.51 -0.54
N VAL A 107 -18.48 3.17 -0.59
CA VAL A 107 -17.76 3.67 0.58
C VAL A 107 -17.90 5.19 0.60
N PRO A 108 -18.77 5.77 1.44
CA PRO A 108 -18.92 7.22 1.51
C PRO A 108 -17.66 7.84 2.11
N PHE A 109 -17.23 8.97 1.56
CA PHE A 109 -16.20 9.80 2.19
C PHE A 109 -16.74 10.39 3.50
N SER A 110 -15.93 10.38 4.55
CA SER A 110 -16.23 11.01 5.84
C SER A 110 -15.02 11.79 6.31
N GLU A 111 -15.19 13.10 6.41
CA GLU A 111 -14.17 14.02 6.94
C GLU A 111 -13.85 13.70 8.41
N GLU A 112 -14.85 13.37 9.22
CA GLU A 112 -14.68 12.96 10.61
C GLU A 112 -13.76 11.73 10.73
N ARG A 113 -14.01 10.69 9.93
CA ARG A 113 -13.16 9.49 9.91
C ARG A 113 -11.75 9.79 9.37
N LEU A 114 -11.61 10.73 8.44
CA LEU A 114 -10.31 11.18 7.95
C LEU A 114 -9.51 11.83 9.10
N PHE A 115 -10.13 12.71 9.86
CA PHE A 115 -9.48 13.37 10.99
C PHE A 115 -9.10 12.40 12.10
N MET A 116 -9.90 11.38 12.37
CA MET A 116 -9.51 10.29 13.27
C MET A 116 -8.23 9.58 12.79
N CYS A 117 -8.10 9.32 11.48
CA CYS A 117 -6.86 8.76 10.92
C CYS A 117 -5.71 9.77 10.97
N PHE A 118 -5.98 11.07 10.83
CA PHE A 118 -4.96 12.12 10.98
C PHE A 118 -4.40 12.13 12.39
N ASP A 119 -5.25 12.07 13.42
CA ASP A 119 -4.83 11.98 14.82
C ASP A 119 -3.93 10.79 15.07
N GLU A 120 -4.32 9.60 14.55
CA GLU A 120 -3.53 8.38 14.65
C GLU A 120 -2.16 8.48 13.98
N LEU A 121 -2.08 9.20 12.86
CA LEU A 121 -0.87 9.40 12.06
C LEU A 121 -0.06 10.65 12.48
N GLY A 122 -0.53 11.41 13.47
CA GLY A 122 0.08 12.65 13.95
C GLY A 122 0.09 13.76 12.89
N LEU A 123 -1.04 13.92 12.21
CA LEU A 123 -1.30 14.97 11.24
C LEU A 123 -2.26 16.00 11.83
N GLU A 124 -2.01 17.28 11.56
CA GLU A 124 -2.92 18.36 11.92
C GLU A 124 -4.12 18.39 10.97
N HIS A 125 -5.33 18.64 11.50
CA HIS A 125 -6.55 18.69 10.69
C HIS A 125 -6.54 19.83 9.67
N GLU A 126 -5.82 20.92 9.95
CA GLU A 126 -5.63 22.07 9.05
C GLU A 126 -5.00 21.70 7.72
N LEU A 127 -4.24 20.57 7.65
CA LEU A 127 -3.65 20.08 6.41
C LEU A 127 -4.70 19.79 5.33
N TYR A 128 -5.92 19.41 5.73
CA TYR A 128 -7.03 19.16 4.82
C TYR A 128 -7.40 20.38 3.96
N PHE A 129 -7.22 21.59 4.52
CA PHE A 129 -7.56 22.85 3.86
C PHE A 129 -6.38 23.51 3.14
N LYS A 130 -5.19 22.91 3.18
CA LYS A 130 -3.98 23.43 2.53
C LYS A 130 -3.90 23.03 1.06
N ARG A 131 -3.05 23.76 0.33
CA ARG A 131 -2.64 23.33 -1.02
C ARG A 131 -1.66 22.17 -0.93
N VAL A 132 -1.67 21.28 -1.93
CA VAL A 132 -0.79 20.09 -1.95
C VAL A 132 0.70 20.45 -1.93
N ASN A 133 1.08 21.60 -2.52
CA ASN A 133 2.46 22.09 -2.51
C ASN A 133 2.90 22.71 -1.17
N GLU A 134 1.97 23.00 -0.25
CA GLU A 134 2.26 23.48 1.10
C GLU A 134 2.45 22.33 2.11
N VAL A 135 2.21 21.09 1.67
CA VAL A 135 2.29 19.89 2.49
C VAL A 135 3.61 19.16 2.19
N SER A 136 4.36 18.80 3.24
CA SER A 136 5.61 18.06 3.11
C SER A 136 5.39 16.68 2.48
N GLY A 137 6.45 16.08 1.91
CA GLY A 137 6.38 14.72 1.34
C GLY A 137 5.90 13.69 2.36
N GLY A 138 6.44 13.73 3.59
CA GLY A 138 6.02 12.81 4.65
C GLY A 138 4.60 13.05 5.16
N GLN A 139 4.13 14.29 5.20
CA GLN A 139 2.72 14.59 5.50
C GLN A 139 1.80 14.04 4.40
N ARG A 140 2.16 14.26 3.14
CA ARG A 140 1.39 13.77 1.98
C ARG A 140 1.30 12.25 1.98
N GLN A 141 2.39 11.57 2.27
CA GLN A 141 2.43 10.12 2.37
C GLN A 141 1.48 9.62 3.47
N ARG A 142 1.54 10.20 4.68
CA ARG A 142 0.63 9.84 5.77
C ARG A 142 -0.83 10.18 5.48
N ILE A 143 -1.12 11.26 4.77
CA ILE A 143 -2.48 11.56 4.29
C ILE A 143 -3.00 10.45 3.38
N MET A 144 -2.17 9.95 2.44
CA MET A 144 -2.57 8.86 1.54
C MET A 144 -2.76 7.53 2.27
N LEU A 145 -2.00 7.29 3.36
CA LEU A 145 -2.26 6.15 4.25
C LEU A 145 -3.63 6.24 4.91
N ALA A 146 -4.03 7.43 5.38
CA ALA A 146 -5.37 7.66 5.92
C ALA A 146 -6.46 7.38 4.87
N VAL A 147 -6.28 7.86 3.64
CA VAL A 147 -7.20 7.61 2.52
C VAL A 147 -7.32 6.11 2.22
N ALA A 148 -6.20 5.39 2.16
CA ALA A 148 -6.20 3.95 1.90
C ALA A 148 -6.97 3.16 2.98
N ALA A 149 -6.80 3.53 4.25
CA ALA A 149 -7.53 2.94 5.36
C ALA A 149 -9.05 3.21 5.27
N LEU A 150 -9.43 4.43 4.90
CA LEU A 150 -10.84 4.82 4.74
C LEU A 150 -11.53 4.10 3.59
N LEU A 151 -10.81 3.71 2.54
CA LEU A 151 -11.33 2.89 1.43
C LEU A 151 -11.77 1.49 1.89
N ASN A 152 -11.33 1.07 3.08
CA ASN A 152 -11.70 -0.19 3.72
C ASN A 152 -11.54 -1.41 2.80
N LYS A 153 -10.42 -1.45 2.07
CA LYS A 153 -10.09 -2.58 1.20
C LYS A 153 -9.48 -3.72 2.03
N PRO A 154 -9.74 -4.99 1.66
CA PRO A 154 -9.20 -6.13 2.39
C PRO A 154 -7.67 -6.30 2.27
N LEU A 155 -7.04 -5.68 1.27
CA LEU A 155 -5.58 -5.65 1.10
C LEU A 155 -5.09 -4.22 0.89
N ILE A 156 -4.13 -3.79 1.69
CA ILE A 156 -3.42 -2.52 1.54
C ILE A 156 -2.00 -2.86 1.06
N VAL A 157 -1.59 -2.27 -0.06
CA VAL A 157 -0.25 -2.48 -0.66
C VAL A 157 0.45 -1.13 -0.74
N ILE A 158 1.68 -1.05 -0.23
CA ILE A 158 2.38 0.22 -0.09
C ILE A 158 3.85 0.07 -0.47
N ASP A 159 4.32 0.98 -1.31
CA ASP A 159 5.73 1.07 -1.68
C ASP A 159 6.40 2.20 -0.87
N GLU A 160 7.42 1.84 -0.06
CA GLU A 160 8.25 2.73 0.76
C GLU A 160 7.44 3.66 1.71
N PRO A 161 6.66 3.13 2.66
CA PRO A 161 5.77 3.93 3.53
C PRO A 161 6.51 4.90 4.46
N THR A 162 7.82 4.76 4.64
CA THR A 162 8.63 5.52 5.61
C THR A 162 9.72 6.37 4.99
N SER A 163 9.89 6.35 3.66
CA SER A 163 11.04 6.97 2.95
C SER A 163 11.19 8.49 3.18
N ALA A 164 10.12 9.19 3.57
CA ALA A 164 10.11 10.64 3.81
C ALA A 164 9.78 10.99 5.27
N LEU A 165 9.93 10.04 6.21
CA LEU A 165 9.51 10.18 7.59
C LEU A 165 10.70 10.22 8.56
N ASP A 166 10.52 10.94 9.67
CA ASP A 166 11.36 10.80 10.86
C ASP A 166 10.94 9.57 11.68
N THR A 167 11.78 9.18 12.65
CA THR A 167 11.58 7.98 13.48
C THR A 167 10.23 8.01 14.21
N GLY A 168 9.86 9.15 14.80
CA GLY A 168 8.58 9.27 15.52
C GLY A 168 7.35 9.14 14.61
N SER A 169 7.46 9.56 13.36
CA SER A 169 6.43 9.37 12.34
C SER A 169 6.38 7.92 11.84
N THR A 170 7.53 7.25 11.73
CA THR A 170 7.64 5.83 11.38
C THR A 170 6.88 4.95 12.39
N ASP A 171 7.07 5.19 13.69
CA ASP A 171 6.37 4.46 14.76
C ASP A 171 4.84 4.61 14.67
N LYS A 172 4.37 5.82 14.36
CA LYS A 172 2.93 6.08 14.16
C LYS A 172 2.38 5.34 12.96
N VAL A 173 3.11 5.29 11.86
CA VAL A 173 2.73 4.52 10.65
C VAL A 173 2.67 3.03 10.94
N LEU A 174 3.65 2.48 11.65
CA LEU A 174 3.67 1.08 12.05
C LEU A 174 2.48 0.75 12.97
N ALA A 175 2.21 1.56 13.99
CA ALA A 175 1.06 1.40 14.86
C ALA A 175 -0.27 1.51 14.09
N PHE A 176 -0.33 2.42 13.12
CA PHE A 176 -1.49 2.56 12.24
C PHE A 176 -1.74 1.30 11.41
N PHE A 177 -0.70 0.69 10.83
CA PHE A 177 -0.84 -0.56 10.06
C PHE A 177 -1.29 -1.73 10.93
N ARG A 178 -0.75 -1.84 12.14
CA ARG A 178 -1.22 -2.86 13.10
C ARG A 178 -2.70 -2.72 13.38
N ARG A 179 -3.19 -1.49 13.59
CA ARG A 179 -4.63 -1.23 13.77
C ARG A 179 -5.47 -1.56 12.55
N GLN A 180 -4.97 -1.32 11.31
CA GLN A 180 -5.68 -1.74 10.11
C GLN A 180 -5.74 -3.28 10.02
N ALA A 181 -4.68 -3.97 10.41
CA ALA A 181 -4.66 -5.43 10.48
C ALA A 181 -5.66 -5.95 11.52
N GLU A 182 -5.69 -5.39 12.73
CA GLU A 182 -6.69 -5.72 13.78
C GLU A 182 -8.14 -5.53 13.29
N LYS A 183 -8.38 -4.57 12.39
CA LYS A 183 -9.68 -4.37 11.72
C LYS A 183 -9.95 -5.37 10.61
N GLY A 184 -9.00 -6.30 10.33
CA GLY A 184 -9.16 -7.39 9.37
C GLY A 184 -8.58 -7.13 7.99
N ALA A 185 -7.88 -6.02 7.75
CA ALA A 185 -7.11 -5.83 6.52
C ALA A 185 -5.83 -6.66 6.54
N ALA A 186 -5.35 -7.08 5.36
CA ALA A 186 -3.96 -7.49 5.20
C ALA A 186 -3.14 -6.28 4.74
N VAL A 187 -1.91 -6.12 5.23
CA VAL A 187 -1.03 -5.00 4.85
C VAL A 187 0.28 -5.54 4.31
N LEU A 188 0.58 -5.24 3.06
CA LEU A 188 1.85 -5.55 2.42
C LEU A 188 2.62 -4.25 2.16
N ALA A 189 3.79 -4.12 2.77
CA ALA A 189 4.70 -3.00 2.52
C ALA A 189 6.01 -3.49 1.88
N VAL A 190 6.65 -2.61 1.14
CA VAL A 190 8.07 -2.72 0.76
C VAL A 190 8.79 -1.58 1.45
N SER A 191 9.92 -1.85 2.10
CA SER A 191 10.72 -0.80 2.73
C SER A 191 12.19 -1.16 2.79
N HIS A 192 13.04 -0.13 2.80
CA HIS A 192 14.45 -0.22 3.15
C HIS A 192 14.70 0.01 4.64
N ASP A 193 13.69 0.47 5.37
CA ASP A 193 13.74 0.72 6.81
C ASP A 193 13.58 -0.59 7.58
N LYS A 194 14.70 -1.06 8.16
CA LYS A 194 14.73 -2.33 8.92
C LYS A 194 13.96 -2.24 10.23
N ASP A 195 13.91 -1.08 10.86
CA ASP A 195 13.19 -0.87 12.12
C ASP A 195 11.69 -0.97 11.88
N PHE A 196 11.21 -0.28 10.82
CA PHE A 196 9.83 -0.44 10.37
C PHE A 196 9.50 -1.90 10.00
N ALA A 197 10.36 -2.55 9.20
CA ALA A 197 10.13 -3.92 8.74
C ALA A 197 10.08 -4.93 9.89
N SER A 198 10.96 -4.78 10.91
CA SER A 198 10.96 -5.63 12.11
C SER A 198 9.71 -5.49 12.96
N GLY A 199 9.00 -4.38 12.82
CA GLY A 199 7.73 -4.12 13.49
C GLY A 199 6.51 -4.77 12.84
N CYS A 200 6.62 -5.33 11.63
CA CYS A 200 5.58 -6.11 10.97
C CYS A 200 5.50 -7.54 11.51
N HIS A 201 4.38 -8.26 11.26
CA HIS A 201 4.25 -9.67 11.64
C HIS A 201 5.24 -10.55 10.88
N TYR A 202 5.50 -10.24 9.61
CA TYR A 202 6.46 -10.95 8.77
C TYR A 202 7.44 -9.99 8.13
N LEU A 203 8.73 -10.33 8.25
CA LEU A 203 9.81 -9.73 7.47
C LEU A 203 10.24 -10.74 6.43
N ILE A 204 10.20 -10.35 5.15
CA ILE A 204 10.48 -11.22 4.01
C ILE A 204 11.62 -10.60 3.20
N GLU A 205 12.66 -11.35 2.93
CA GLU A 205 13.76 -10.93 2.06
C GLU A 205 13.50 -11.36 0.60
N LEU A 206 13.72 -10.43 -0.33
CA LEU A 206 13.64 -10.65 -1.77
C LEU A 206 15.05 -10.58 -2.39
#